data_5d6e69af5f5ea7df79fb300860d2d232
#
_entry.id   5d6e69af5f5ea7df79fb300860d2d232
#
_cell.length_a   1.000
_cell.length_b   1.000
_cell.length_c   1.000
_cell.angle_alpha   90.00
_cell.angle_beta   90.00
_cell.angle_gamma   90.00
#
_symmetry.space_group_name_H-M   'P 1'
#
loop_
_entity.id
_entity.type
_entity.pdbx_description
1 polymer ?
#
loop_
_entity_poly.entity_id
_entity_poly.type
_entity_poly.pdbx_seq_one_letter_code
_entity_poly.pdbx_strand_id
1 'polypeptide(L)' 'MVDVRTPDEDRQGHIPGSKNVPLQSIDKVADMIEGKATPIFVHCLSGARSRQATAILQQMGYNNVKNIGGISAYTGKVER' A
#
# COMPACT_ATOMS: atom_id res chain seq x y z
N MET A 1 3.52 6.02 -0.08
CA MET A 1 2.91 4.93 -0.86
C MET A 1 3.17 3.60 -0.16
N VAL A 2 2.18 2.75 -0.10
CA VAL A 2 2.24 1.48 0.64
C VAL A 2 1.98 0.32 -0.30
N ASP A 3 2.89 -0.65 -0.33
CA ASP A 3 2.76 -1.89 -1.07
C ASP A 3 2.30 -2.99 -0.11
N VAL A 4 1.10 -3.50 -0.31
CA VAL A 4 0.51 -4.52 0.58
C VAL A 4 0.73 -5.95 0.08
N ARG A 5 1.62 -6.12 -0.90
CA ARG A 5 2.03 -7.44 -1.36
C ARG A 5 2.96 -8.11 -0.34
N THR A 6 3.27 -9.39 -0.56
CA THR A 6 4.25 -10.06 0.30
C THR A 6 5.65 -9.44 0.10
N PRO A 7 6.56 -9.60 1.08
CA PRO A 7 7.94 -9.11 0.92
C PRO A 7 8.65 -9.70 -0.31
N ASP A 8 8.38 -10.95 -0.65
CA ASP A 8 8.98 -11.57 -1.83
C ASP A 8 8.51 -10.91 -3.12
N GLU A 9 7.21 -10.60 -3.22
CA GLU A 9 6.68 -9.87 -4.36
C GLU A 9 7.29 -8.48 -4.46
N ASP A 10 7.44 -7.79 -3.33
CA ASP A 10 8.03 -6.45 -3.29
C ASP A 10 9.47 -6.47 -3.79
N ARG A 11 10.24 -7.48 -3.42
CA ARG A 11 11.63 -7.61 -3.85
C ARG A 11 11.78 -7.87 -5.34
N GLN A 12 10.76 -8.42 -5.99
CA GLN A 12 10.77 -8.65 -7.44
C GLN A 12 10.56 -7.38 -8.24
N GLY A 13 10.08 -6.34 -7.62
CA GLY A 13 9.89 -5.04 -8.24
C GLY A 13 8.83 -4.26 -7.50
N HIS A 14 9.08 -2.97 -7.26
CA HIS A 14 8.16 -2.09 -6.54
C HIS A 14 8.22 -0.69 -7.11
N ILE A 15 7.17 0.09 -6.83
CA ILE A 15 7.13 1.49 -7.23
C ILE A 15 8.13 2.26 -6.37
N PRO A 16 8.98 3.11 -6.98
CA PRO A 16 9.97 3.87 -6.21
C PRO A 16 9.34 4.65 -5.06
N GLY A 17 9.97 4.57 -3.89
CA GLY A 17 9.50 5.26 -2.71
C GLY A 17 8.40 4.54 -1.95
N SER A 18 7.91 3.39 -2.44
CA SER A 18 6.90 2.63 -1.72
C SER A 18 7.52 1.89 -0.54
N LYS A 19 6.71 1.68 0.50
CA LYS A 19 7.08 0.89 1.67
C LYS A 19 6.26 -0.38 1.68
N ASN A 20 6.92 -1.51 1.89
CA ASN A 20 6.24 -2.80 1.92
C ASN A 20 5.63 -3.04 3.29
N VAL A 21 4.30 -3.04 3.34
CA VAL A 21 3.54 -3.40 4.53
C VAL A 21 2.51 -4.44 4.11
N PRO A 22 2.82 -5.73 4.22
CA PRO A 22 1.89 -6.77 3.77
C PRO A 22 0.51 -6.61 4.40
N LEU A 23 -0.52 -7.05 3.68
CA LEU A 23 -1.91 -6.86 4.11
C LEU A 23 -2.15 -7.36 5.53
N GLN A 24 -1.57 -8.50 5.87
CA GLN A 24 -1.74 -9.09 7.21
C GLN A 24 -1.09 -8.27 8.32
N SER A 25 -0.24 -7.31 7.97
CA SER A 25 0.45 -6.43 8.92
C SER A 25 0.03 -4.98 8.75
N ILE A 26 -1.10 -4.72 8.11
CA ILE A 26 -1.51 -3.36 7.75
C ILE A 26 -1.71 -2.46 8.97
N ASP A 27 -2.02 -3.05 10.12
CA ASP A 27 -2.15 -2.30 11.37
C ASP A 27 -0.85 -1.61 11.78
N LYS A 28 0.29 -2.10 11.32
CA LYS A 28 1.58 -1.49 11.61
C LYS A 28 1.78 -0.14 10.93
N VAL A 29 0.93 0.20 9.97
CA VAL A 29 0.96 1.52 9.35
C VAL A 29 0.77 2.62 10.41
N ALA A 30 0.01 2.35 11.47
CA ALA A 30 -0.19 3.30 12.55
C ALA A 30 1.12 3.69 13.25
N ASP A 31 2.10 2.78 13.27
CA ASP A 31 3.43 3.06 13.84
C ASP A 31 4.34 3.81 12.87
N MET A 32 4.05 3.74 11.57
CA MET A 32 4.88 4.32 10.53
C MET A 32 4.38 5.69 10.08
N ILE A 33 3.08 5.91 10.10
CA ILE A 33 2.44 7.12 9.61
C ILE A 33 1.62 7.74 10.74
N GLU A 34 2.11 8.85 11.26
CA GLU A 34 1.37 9.65 12.24
C GLU A 34 0.37 10.52 11.47
N GLY A 35 -0.60 11.07 12.02
CA GLY A 35 -1.52 11.99 11.38
C GLY A 35 -2.50 11.27 10.44
N LYS A 36 -3.76 11.25 10.85
CA LYS A 36 -4.82 10.54 10.13
C LYS A 36 -5.24 11.21 8.83
N ALA A 37 -4.81 12.43 8.60
CA ALA A 37 -5.08 13.15 7.35
C ALA A 37 -3.94 13.03 6.32
N THR A 38 -2.84 12.37 6.68
CA THR A 38 -1.71 12.17 5.77
C THR A 38 -2.16 11.37 4.55
N PRO A 39 -1.86 11.83 3.33
CA PRO A 39 -2.21 11.07 2.13
C PRO A 39 -1.48 9.73 2.09
N ILE A 40 -2.24 8.65 1.90
CA ILE A 40 -1.70 7.30 1.79
C ILE A 40 -2.17 6.71 0.46
N PHE A 41 -1.22 6.27 -0.35
CA PHE A 41 -1.51 5.58 -1.61
C PHE A 41 -1.16 4.10 -1.43
N VAL A 42 -2.12 3.23 -1.73
CA VAL A 42 -2.01 1.79 -1.47
C VAL A 42 -2.07 1.05 -2.80
N HIS A 43 -1.16 0.10 -2.99
CA HIS A 43 -1.18 -0.75 -4.18
C HIS A 43 -0.82 -2.20 -3.83
N CYS A 44 -1.17 -3.11 -4.73
CA CYS A 44 -0.80 -4.52 -4.64
C CYS A 44 -0.52 -5.05 -6.05
N LEU A 45 -0.61 -6.38 -6.25
CA LEU A 45 -0.37 -6.94 -7.58
C LEU A 45 -1.54 -6.68 -8.53
N SER A 46 -2.77 -6.94 -8.10
CA SER A 46 -3.97 -6.88 -8.96
C SER A 46 -5.04 -5.90 -8.47
N GLY A 47 -4.85 -5.29 -7.32
CA GLY A 47 -5.82 -4.35 -6.74
C GLY A 47 -6.73 -4.93 -5.66
N ALA A 48 -6.84 -6.26 -5.55
CA ALA A 48 -7.74 -6.88 -4.57
C ALA A 48 -7.26 -6.66 -3.14
N ARG A 49 -5.97 -6.91 -2.88
CA ARG A 49 -5.40 -6.72 -1.55
C ARG A 49 -5.35 -5.25 -1.16
N SER A 50 -5.05 -4.37 -2.11
CA SER A 50 -5.02 -2.92 -1.83
C SER A 50 -6.41 -2.39 -1.51
N ARG A 51 -7.45 -2.96 -2.10
CA ARG A 51 -8.83 -2.59 -1.76
C ARG A 51 -9.14 -2.95 -0.31
N GLN A 52 -8.75 -4.14 0.12
CA GLN A 52 -8.95 -4.57 1.51
C GLN A 52 -8.15 -3.70 2.48
N ALA A 53 -6.90 -3.41 2.14
CA ALA A 53 -6.04 -2.56 2.96
C ALA A 53 -6.62 -1.15 3.10
N THR A 54 -7.12 -0.59 2.01
CA THR A 54 -7.74 0.73 2.02
C THR A 54 -8.92 0.78 2.99
N ALA A 55 -9.79 -0.25 2.95
CA ALA A 55 -10.92 -0.32 3.85
C ALA A 55 -10.48 -0.41 5.31
N ILE A 56 -9.46 -1.21 5.60
CA ILE A 56 -8.93 -1.35 6.96
C ILE A 56 -8.35 -0.03 7.45
N LEU A 57 -7.56 0.65 6.62
CA LEU A 57 -6.97 1.93 7.00
C LEU A 57 -8.03 2.99 7.26
N GLN A 58 -9.09 3.00 6.47
CA GLN A 58 -10.21 3.91 6.70
C GLN A 58 -10.89 3.63 8.02
N GLN A 59 -11.05 2.35 8.39
CA GLN A 59 -11.60 1.97 9.68
C GLN A 59 -10.70 2.37 10.84
N MET A 60 -9.39 2.45 10.61
CA MET A 60 -8.41 2.90 11.61
C MET A 60 -8.43 4.42 11.79
N GLY A 61 -9.19 5.15 10.97
CA GLY A 61 -9.33 6.58 11.08
C GLY A 61 -8.53 7.40 10.05
N TYR A 62 -7.78 6.74 9.17
CA TYR A 62 -7.12 7.44 8.08
C TYR A 62 -8.15 7.87 7.05
N ASN A 63 -8.26 9.17 6.79
CA ASN A 63 -9.31 9.70 5.95
C ASN A 63 -8.85 10.16 4.57
N ASN A 64 -7.59 9.95 4.24
CA ASN A 64 -7.02 10.33 2.94
C ASN A 64 -6.26 9.15 2.31
N VAL A 65 -6.93 8.00 2.24
CA VAL A 65 -6.35 6.77 1.68
C VAL A 65 -6.91 6.54 0.29
N LYS A 66 -6.03 6.26 -0.66
CA LYS A 66 -6.43 6.00 -2.05
C LYS A 66 -5.85 4.67 -2.51
N ASN A 67 -6.72 3.83 -3.06
CA ASN A 67 -6.32 2.60 -3.72
C ASN A 67 -5.96 2.93 -5.17
N ILE A 68 -4.68 2.80 -5.51
CA ILE A 68 -4.22 3.09 -6.88
C ILE A 68 -4.18 1.82 -7.74
N GLY A 69 -4.69 0.70 -7.24
CA GLY A 69 -4.83 -0.52 -8.01
C GLY A 69 -3.63 -1.45 -7.94
N GLY A 70 -3.43 -2.24 -8.98
CA GLY A 70 -2.37 -3.23 -9.03
C GLY A 70 -1.14 -2.73 -9.76
N ILE A 71 0.03 -3.17 -9.30
CA ILE A 71 1.29 -2.85 -9.97
C ILE A 71 1.34 -3.42 -11.39
N SER A 72 0.57 -4.47 -11.66
CA SER A 72 0.50 -5.05 -13.01
C SER A 72 -0.06 -4.08 -14.04
N ALA A 73 -0.85 -3.10 -13.61
CA ALA A 73 -1.40 -2.05 -14.48
C ALA A 73 -0.57 -0.76 -14.42
N TYR A 74 0.47 -0.73 -13.61
CA TYR A 74 1.30 0.45 -13.43
C TYR A 74 2.28 0.57 -14.60
N THR A 75 2.30 1.72 -15.27
CA THR A 75 3.14 1.96 -16.44
C THR A 75 4.38 2.78 -16.13
N GLY A 76 4.55 3.19 -14.89
CA GLY A 76 5.70 3.97 -14.47
C GLY A 76 6.91 3.10 -14.16
N LYS A 77 7.93 3.74 -13.58
CA LYS A 77 9.18 3.08 -13.23
C LYS A 77 8.99 2.14 -12.04
N VAL A 78 9.64 0.98 -12.11
CA VAL A 78 9.64 -0.02 -11.04
C VAL A 78 11.08 -0.29 -10.64
N GLU A 79 11.35 -0.31 -9.33
CA GLU A 79 12.65 -0.65 -8.77
C GLU A 79 12.68 -2.11 -8.32
N ARG A 80 13.87 -2.68 -8.33
CA ARG A 80 14.11 -4.02 -7.83
C ARG A 80 15.21 -4.03 -6.81
#